data_52c44681be3aeae88a90d8f85c8648ec
#
_entry.id   52c44681be3aeae88a90d8f85c8648ec
#
_cell.length_a   1.000
_cell.length_b   1.000
_cell.length_c   1.000
_cell.angle_alpha   90.00
_cell.angle_beta   90.00
_cell.angle_gamma   90.00
#
_symmetry.space_group_name_H-M   'P 1'
#
loop_
_entity.id
_entity.type
_entity.pdbx_description
1 polymer ?
#
loop_
_entity_poly.entity_id
_entity_poly.type
_entity_poly.pdbx_seq_one_letter_code
_entity_poly.pdbx_strand_id
1 'polypeptide(L)'
;MPAARRRFDPVDHLLALDPGRRGIAAFFQPGGALRAARALARARTVLIVTGFIVADGMPETDGPPGAAVLGRALRQLGARVRYTTDAATLPTLAAALKALGEPADAFAYPDGAQAAREVLARERPTHLVSIERPGRGRGGDYLNMRGVSVAPWNRPLDDMFLLARRRRSSTERTRVSEPRPSQTRPPSVRAGQAPLATISVGDGGNEIGMGNVRGALTRQGTLMARIASVVRVDHLVVAGVSNWGAYGIVAQLGRLTGRPLLHTPADERRLIEACVDAGAVDGITRRRERTVDALDADTHAAIVALLGLSWGDPAPRGERR
;
A
#
# COMPACT_ATOMS: atom_id res chain seq x y z
N MET A 1 -16.15 23.35 23.86
CA MET A 1 -16.50 22.21 23.01
C MET A 1 -15.89 20.95 23.60
N PRO A 2 -16.67 19.93 23.98
CA PRO A 2 -16.09 18.69 24.48
C PRO A 2 -15.28 18.04 23.35
N ALA A 3 -14.03 17.68 23.64
CA ALA A 3 -13.16 16.96 22.72
C ALA A 3 -13.89 15.71 22.25
N ALA A 4 -14.11 15.58 20.93
CA ALA A 4 -14.68 14.39 20.37
C ALA A 4 -13.85 13.19 20.86
N ARG A 5 -14.46 12.29 21.63
CA ARG A 5 -13.82 11.06 22.09
C ARG A 5 -13.26 10.39 20.85
N ARG A 6 -11.93 10.30 20.76
CA ARG A 6 -11.28 9.50 19.70
C ARG A 6 -11.85 8.11 19.81
N ARG A 7 -12.64 7.69 18.83
CA ARG A 7 -13.16 6.33 18.81
C ARG A 7 -11.97 5.38 18.78
N PHE A 8 -11.93 4.49 19.74
CA PHE A 8 -11.00 3.38 19.79
C PHE A 8 -11.17 2.57 18.49
N ASP A 9 -10.10 2.42 17.71
CA ASP A 9 -10.08 1.53 16.54
C ASP A 9 -9.07 0.41 16.79
N PRO A 10 -9.55 -0.84 17.02
CA PRO A 10 -8.67 -1.97 17.28
C PRO A 10 -7.71 -2.25 16.12
N VAL A 11 -8.09 -1.96 14.87
CA VAL A 11 -7.19 -2.10 13.72
C VAL A 11 -5.99 -1.18 13.86
N ASP A 12 -6.20 0.10 14.22
CA ASP A 12 -5.08 1.03 14.40
C ASP A 12 -4.11 0.57 15.49
N HIS A 13 -4.61 -0.02 16.58
CA HIS A 13 -3.76 -0.55 17.65
C HIS A 13 -2.91 -1.73 17.19
N LEU A 14 -3.47 -2.63 16.40
CA LEU A 14 -2.71 -3.76 15.83
C LEU A 14 -1.66 -3.27 14.83
N LEU A 15 -2.01 -2.31 13.98
CA LEU A 15 -1.06 -1.74 13.02
C LEU A 15 0.05 -0.92 13.68
N ALA A 16 -0.22 -0.33 14.86
CA ALA A 16 0.76 0.46 15.61
C ALA A 16 1.75 -0.39 16.43
N LEU A 17 1.62 -1.72 16.44
CA LEU A 17 2.66 -2.59 16.99
C LEU A 17 3.96 -2.36 16.23
N ASP A 18 5.07 -2.18 16.95
CA ASP A 18 6.39 -1.86 16.40
C ASP A 18 7.45 -2.89 16.80
N PRO A 19 7.33 -4.15 16.35
CA PRO A 19 8.28 -5.20 16.71
C PRO A 19 9.68 -4.91 16.17
N GLY A 20 9.78 -4.26 15.02
CA GLY A 20 11.03 -3.84 14.40
C GLY A 20 11.69 -2.65 15.07
N ARG A 21 11.08 -2.04 16.12
CA ARG A 21 11.57 -0.85 16.84
C ARG A 21 11.95 0.32 15.92
N ARG A 22 11.13 0.51 14.87
CA ARG A 22 11.33 1.58 13.87
C ARG A 22 10.86 2.95 14.35
N GLY A 23 10.25 3.01 15.55
CA GLY A 23 9.72 4.25 16.13
C GLY A 23 8.48 4.75 15.39
N ILE A 24 7.65 3.84 14.86
CA ILE A 24 6.48 4.17 14.05
C ILE A 24 5.47 5.05 14.80
N ALA A 25 5.41 4.99 16.11
CA ALA A 25 4.55 5.85 16.93
C ALA A 25 4.73 7.34 16.63
N ALA A 26 5.94 7.77 16.23
CA ALA A 26 6.24 9.16 15.90
C ALA A 26 5.62 9.62 14.58
N PHE A 27 5.29 8.70 13.67
CA PHE A 27 4.75 9.02 12.35
C PHE A 27 3.51 8.18 11.96
N PHE A 28 2.99 7.38 12.87
CA PHE A 28 1.75 6.62 12.69
C PHE A 28 0.59 7.54 12.30
N GLN A 29 -0.31 7.03 11.48
CA GLN A 29 -1.45 7.78 10.94
C GLN A 29 -2.79 7.16 11.41
N PRO A 30 -3.30 7.50 12.61
CA PRO A 30 -4.56 6.95 13.11
C PRO A 30 -5.70 7.08 12.09
N GLY A 31 -6.46 6.01 11.88
CA GLY A 31 -7.51 5.93 10.87
C GLY A 31 -7.00 5.82 9.43
N GLY A 32 -5.69 5.61 9.22
CA GLY A 32 -5.09 5.46 7.89
C GLY A 32 -5.73 4.33 7.09
N ALA A 33 -5.82 3.14 7.69
CA ALA A 33 -6.43 1.96 7.07
C ALA A 33 -7.91 2.19 6.72
N LEU A 34 -8.67 2.85 7.59
CA LEU A 34 -10.08 3.18 7.33
C LEU A 34 -10.24 4.18 6.17
N ARG A 35 -9.38 5.22 6.11
CA ARG A 35 -9.40 6.17 4.98
C ARG A 35 -9.06 5.50 3.67
N ALA A 36 -8.03 4.64 3.63
CA ALA A 36 -7.66 3.85 2.47
C ALA A 36 -8.80 2.90 2.05
N ALA A 37 -9.41 2.19 2.99
CA ALA A 37 -10.55 1.31 2.73
C ALA A 37 -11.74 2.06 2.14
N ARG A 38 -12.09 3.23 2.67
CA ARG A 38 -13.17 4.08 2.11
C ARG A 38 -12.88 4.51 0.67
N ALA A 39 -11.64 4.85 0.35
CA ALA A 39 -11.25 5.19 -1.01
C ALA A 39 -11.37 3.97 -1.94
N LEU A 40 -10.98 2.78 -1.47
CA LEU A 40 -10.96 1.56 -2.26
C LEU A 40 -12.32 0.85 -2.38
N ALA A 41 -13.28 1.11 -1.48
CA ALA A 41 -14.55 0.39 -1.43
C ALA A 41 -15.38 0.44 -2.73
N ARG A 42 -15.13 1.44 -3.59
CA ARG A 42 -15.78 1.62 -4.90
C ARG A 42 -14.79 1.67 -6.05
N ALA A 43 -13.59 1.15 -5.84
CA ALA A 43 -12.57 1.12 -6.88
C ALA A 43 -13.03 0.23 -8.06
N ARG A 44 -12.74 0.67 -9.30
CA ARG A 44 -13.09 -0.08 -10.52
C ARG A 44 -11.88 -0.78 -11.12
N THR A 45 -10.79 -0.07 -11.26
CA THR A 45 -9.54 -0.59 -11.79
C THR A 45 -8.43 -0.19 -10.84
N VAL A 46 -7.75 -1.17 -10.26
CA VAL A 46 -6.69 -0.97 -9.30
C VAL A 46 -5.39 -1.53 -9.86
N LEU A 47 -4.35 -0.71 -9.87
CA LEU A 47 -2.98 -1.16 -10.11
C LEU A 47 -2.24 -1.19 -8.78
N ILE A 48 -1.82 -2.38 -8.37
CA ILE A 48 -1.03 -2.57 -7.14
C ILE A 48 0.44 -2.68 -7.51
N VAL A 49 1.25 -1.88 -6.82
CA VAL A 49 2.71 -1.86 -6.90
C VAL A 49 3.25 -2.45 -5.62
N THR A 50 4.13 -3.44 -5.68
CA THR A 50 4.70 -4.08 -4.50
C THR A 50 6.10 -4.59 -4.74
N GLY A 51 6.76 -4.96 -3.65
CA GLY A 51 8.04 -5.64 -3.61
C GLY A 51 9.21 -4.69 -3.44
N PHE A 52 10.00 -5.00 -2.44
CA PHE A 52 11.27 -4.36 -2.17
C PHE A 52 12.37 -5.40 -2.44
N ILE A 53 13.35 -5.04 -3.26
CA ILE A 53 14.53 -5.87 -3.49
C ILE A 53 15.63 -5.32 -2.58
N VAL A 54 15.98 -6.12 -1.58
CA VAL A 54 17.09 -5.80 -0.66
C VAL A 54 18.43 -5.94 -1.36
N ALA A 55 19.49 -5.50 -0.72
CA ALA A 55 20.84 -5.66 -1.28
C ALA A 55 21.06 -7.08 -1.80
N ASP A 56 21.83 -7.22 -2.88
CA ASP A 56 22.15 -8.47 -3.59
C ASP A 56 21.04 -9.02 -4.51
N GLY A 57 20.05 -8.19 -4.83
CA GLY A 57 19.04 -8.51 -5.85
C GLY A 57 17.94 -9.47 -5.37
N MET A 58 17.85 -9.76 -4.08
CA MET A 58 16.87 -10.69 -3.51
C MET A 58 15.58 -9.94 -3.14
N PRO A 59 14.40 -10.43 -3.62
CA PRO A 59 13.11 -9.88 -3.16
C PRO A 59 12.86 -10.27 -1.71
N GLU A 60 12.18 -9.40 -0.97
CA GLU A 60 11.81 -9.71 0.41
C GLU A 60 10.41 -10.29 0.55
N THR A 61 10.14 -10.86 1.74
CA THR A 61 8.86 -11.47 2.10
C THR A 61 7.80 -10.44 2.50
N ASP A 62 8.17 -9.19 2.82
CA ASP A 62 7.19 -8.13 3.06
C ASP A 62 6.73 -7.48 1.74
N GLY A 63 5.47 -7.21 1.64
CA GLY A 63 4.80 -6.60 0.48
C GLY A 63 4.00 -7.57 -0.39
N PRO A 64 4.57 -8.59 -1.03
CA PRO A 64 3.82 -9.49 -1.92
C PRO A 64 2.62 -10.19 -1.28
N PRO A 65 2.68 -10.75 -0.05
CA PRO A 65 1.52 -11.28 0.66
C PRO A 65 0.42 -10.22 0.86
N GLY A 66 0.79 -9.05 1.34
CA GLY A 66 -0.13 -7.92 1.53
C GLY A 66 -0.82 -7.50 0.22
N ALA A 67 -0.06 -7.46 -0.87
CA ALA A 67 -0.58 -7.14 -2.20
C ALA A 67 -1.59 -8.17 -2.69
N ALA A 68 -1.28 -9.47 -2.53
CA ALA A 68 -2.15 -10.55 -2.95
C ALA A 68 -3.47 -10.56 -2.14
N VAL A 69 -3.41 -10.37 -0.83
CA VAL A 69 -4.58 -10.33 0.06
C VAL A 69 -5.46 -9.12 -0.26
N LEU A 70 -4.89 -7.92 -0.40
CA LEU A 70 -5.65 -6.73 -0.77
C LEU A 70 -6.28 -6.88 -2.16
N GLY A 71 -5.53 -7.39 -3.13
CA GLY A 71 -6.04 -7.58 -4.48
C GLY A 71 -7.19 -8.57 -4.54
N ARG A 72 -7.12 -9.70 -3.81
CA ARG A 72 -8.23 -10.66 -3.65
C ARG A 72 -9.48 -9.97 -3.10
N ALA A 73 -9.33 -9.23 -2.02
CA ALA A 73 -10.45 -8.51 -1.40
C ALA A 73 -11.11 -7.53 -2.38
N LEU A 74 -10.32 -6.78 -3.15
CA LEU A 74 -10.82 -5.83 -4.15
C LEU A 74 -11.51 -6.53 -5.32
N ARG A 75 -11.00 -7.68 -5.80
CA ARG A 75 -11.66 -8.50 -6.82
C ARG A 75 -13.00 -9.04 -6.33
N GLN A 76 -13.06 -9.50 -5.09
CA GLN A 76 -14.32 -9.92 -4.47
C GLN A 76 -15.35 -8.78 -4.39
N LEU A 77 -14.90 -7.52 -4.32
CA LEU A 77 -15.75 -6.33 -4.37
C LEU A 77 -16.05 -5.87 -5.82
N GLY A 78 -15.58 -6.59 -6.84
CA GLY A 78 -15.86 -6.33 -8.25
C GLY A 78 -14.85 -5.42 -8.96
N ALA A 79 -13.71 -5.11 -8.35
CA ALA A 79 -12.66 -4.36 -9.01
C ALA A 79 -11.83 -5.24 -9.96
N ARG A 80 -11.41 -4.67 -11.10
CA ARG A 80 -10.32 -5.23 -11.90
C ARG A 80 -8.99 -4.89 -11.23
N VAL A 81 -8.21 -5.90 -10.87
CA VAL A 81 -6.91 -5.72 -10.20
C VAL A 81 -5.78 -6.25 -11.08
N ARG A 82 -4.76 -5.44 -11.26
CA ARG A 82 -3.49 -5.79 -11.90
C ARG A 82 -2.35 -5.44 -10.95
N TYR A 83 -1.21 -6.10 -11.15
CA TYR A 83 -0.02 -5.89 -10.33
C TYR A 83 1.18 -5.56 -11.19
N THR A 84 2.09 -4.73 -10.66
CA THR A 84 3.39 -4.48 -11.29
C THR A 84 4.48 -4.42 -10.22
N THR A 85 5.64 -4.96 -10.56
CA THR A 85 6.81 -5.04 -9.71
C THR A 85 8.07 -5.17 -10.55
N ASP A 86 9.25 -5.33 -9.93
CA ASP A 86 10.47 -5.68 -10.67
C ASP A 86 10.43 -7.12 -11.15
N ALA A 87 11.15 -7.40 -12.23
CA ALA A 87 11.22 -8.75 -12.81
C ALA A 87 11.67 -9.82 -11.80
N ALA A 88 12.60 -9.47 -10.90
CA ALA A 88 13.08 -10.38 -9.86
C ALA A 88 12.04 -10.70 -8.79
N THR A 89 11.07 -9.81 -8.53
CA THR A 89 9.99 -10.01 -7.54
C THR A 89 8.78 -10.74 -8.14
N LEU A 90 8.65 -10.80 -9.47
CA LEU A 90 7.50 -11.45 -10.12
C LEU A 90 7.25 -12.89 -9.66
N PRO A 91 8.26 -13.77 -9.55
CA PRO A 91 8.06 -15.14 -9.06
C PRO A 91 7.45 -15.17 -7.66
N THR A 92 7.94 -14.33 -6.75
CA THR A 92 7.44 -14.22 -5.37
C THR A 92 5.98 -13.75 -5.34
N LEU A 93 5.64 -12.70 -6.10
CA LEU A 93 4.27 -12.21 -6.19
C LEU A 93 3.33 -13.24 -6.82
N ALA A 94 3.77 -13.93 -7.88
CA ALA A 94 2.99 -14.99 -8.53
C ALA A 94 2.73 -16.16 -7.57
N ALA A 95 3.71 -16.53 -6.74
CA ALA A 95 3.58 -17.56 -5.72
C ALA A 95 2.56 -17.16 -4.65
N ALA A 96 2.59 -15.89 -4.16
CA ALA A 96 1.61 -15.37 -3.21
C ALA A 96 0.19 -15.40 -3.79
N LEU A 97 0.01 -14.95 -5.04
CA LEU A 97 -1.28 -14.99 -5.72
C LEU A 97 -1.79 -16.43 -5.86
N LYS A 98 -0.95 -17.34 -6.30
CA LYS A 98 -1.28 -18.76 -6.44
C LYS A 98 -1.68 -19.40 -5.11
N ALA A 99 -0.99 -19.07 -4.00
CA ALA A 99 -1.30 -19.58 -2.67
C ALA A 99 -2.71 -19.19 -2.18
N LEU A 100 -3.27 -18.09 -2.71
CA LEU A 100 -4.65 -17.64 -2.46
C LEU A 100 -5.66 -18.09 -3.54
N GLY A 101 -5.23 -18.85 -4.55
CA GLY A 101 -6.08 -19.22 -5.68
C GLY A 101 -6.42 -18.04 -6.61
N GLU A 102 -5.61 -16.98 -6.58
CA GLU A 102 -5.83 -15.78 -7.38
C GLU A 102 -5.10 -15.85 -8.73
N PRO A 103 -5.64 -15.25 -9.80
CA PRO A 103 -4.96 -15.18 -11.07
C PRO A 103 -3.69 -14.32 -10.98
N ALA A 104 -2.62 -14.78 -11.63
CA ALA A 104 -1.32 -14.10 -11.69
C ALA A 104 -1.34 -12.93 -12.70
N ASP A 105 -2.26 -11.99 -12.55
CA ASP A 105 -2.39 -10.79 -13.40
C ASP A 105 -1.30 -9.75 -13.09
N ALA A 106 -0.04 -10.19 -13.08
CA ALA A 106 1.14 -9.41 -12.75
C ALA A 106 2.06 -9.25 -13.95
N PHE A 107 2.79 -8.14 -14.02
CA PHE A 107 3.80 -7.90 -15.05
C PHE A 107 5.00 -7.15 -14.46
N ALA A 108 6.17 -7.37 -15.07
CA ALA A 108 7.37 -6.61 -14.74
C ALA A 108 7.21 -5.15 -15.20
N TYR A 109 7.59 -4.21 -14.32
CA TYR A 109 7.63 -2.81 -14.70
C TYR A 109 8.66 -2.62 -15.81
N PRO A 110 8.29 -1.97 -16.93
CA PRO A 110 9.16 -1.83 -18.07
C PRO A 110 10.35 -0.89 -17.78
N ASP A 111 11.37 -0.98 -18.63
CA ASP A 111 12.50 -0.09 -18.61
C ASP A 111 12.19 1.22 -19.33
N GLY A 112 12.97 2.25 -19.02
CA GLY A 112 12.97 3.51 -19.76
C GLY A 112 12.23 4.65 -19.08
N ALA A 113 12.58 5.87 -19.48
CA ALA A 113 12.07 7.11 -18.89
C ALA A 113 10.56 7.36 -19.11
N GLN A 114 9.94 6.65 -20.03
CA GLN A 114 8.50 6.77 -20.33
C GLN A 114 7.66 5.67 -19.66
N ALA A 115 8.30 4.69 -19.01
CA ALA A 115 7.65 3.51 -18.44
C ALA A 115 6.39 3.85 -17.59
N ALA A 116 6.49 4.83 -16.71
CA ALA A 116 5.37 5.25 -15.87
C ALA A 116 4.17 5.78 -16.69
N ARG A 117 4.42 6.52 -17.76
CA ARG A 117 3.37 7.05 -18.65
C ARG A 117 2.71 5.94 -19.45
N GLU A 118 3.51 5.01 -19.98
CA GLU A 118 3.05 3.87 -20.75
C GLU A 118 2.20 2.93 -19.93
N VAL A 119 2.67 2.59 -18.71
CA VAL A 119 1.91 1.74 -17.77
C VAL A 119 0.58 2.41 -17.39
N LEU A 120 0.60 3.69 -17.00
CA LEU A 120 -0.63 4.40 -16.65
C LEU A 120 -1.58 4.57 -17.83
N ALA A 121 -1.08 4.72 -19.06
CA ALA A 121 -1.90 4.80 -20.27
C ALA A 121 -2.53 3.45 -20.63
N ARG A 122 -1.78 2.36 -20.49
CA ARG A 122 -2.23 1.00 -20.78
C ARG A 122 -3.24 0.49 -19.75
N GLU A 123 -2.91 0.59 -18.46
CA GLU A 123 -3.73 0.02 -17.39
C GLU A 123 -4.93 0.91 -17.02
N ARG A 124 -4.81 2.22 -17.21
CA ARG A 124 -5.84 3.23 -16.93
C ARG A 124 -6.47 3.05 -15.55
N PRO A 125 -5.67 2.96 -14.47
CA PRO A 125 -6.19 2.71 -13.14
C PRO A 125 -7.01 3.89 -12.65
N THR A 126 -8.05 3.58 -11.85
CA THR A 126 -8.76 4.57 -11.02
C THR A 126 -8.06 4.75 -9.68
N HIS A 127 -7.36 3.71 -9.23
CA HIS A 127 -6.59 3.70 -7.97
C HIS A 127 -5.22 3.07 -8.21
N LEU A 128 -4.20 3.72 -7.67
CA LEU A 128 -2.81 3.25 -7.66
C LEU A 128 -2.43 2.99 -6.20
N VAL A 129 -2.07 1.75 -5.90
CA VAL A 129 -1.75 1.31 -4.53
C VAL A 129 -0.30 0.85 -4.49
N SER A 130 0.46 1.28 -3.48
CA SER A 130 1.81 0.79 -3.19
C SER A 130 1.80 0.03 -1.86
N ILE A 131 2.44 -1.14 -1.82
CA ILE A 131 2.65 -1.91 -0.59
C ILE A 131 4.11 -2.34 -0.58
N GLU A 132 4.83 -1.93 0.44
CA GLU A 132 6.26 -2.18 0.61
C GLU A 132 7.04 -2.02 -0.70
N ARG A 133 7.18 -0.77 -1.09
CA ARG A 133 7.92 -0.40 -2.29
C ARG A 133 8.77 0.83 -2.02
N PRO A 134 10.09 0.80 -2.30
CA PRO A 134 10.92 1.95 -2.08
C PRO A 134 10.45 3.17 -2.89
N GLY A 135 10.49 4.33 -2.26
CA GLY A 135 10.28 5.63 -2.86
C GLY A 135 11.57 6.44 -2.78
N ARG A 136 11.86 7.25 -3.81
CA ARG A 136 13.07 8.06 -3.82
C ARG A 136 13.17 9.00 -2.63
N GLY A 137 14.36 9.11 -2.04
CA GLY A 137 14.72 10.12 -1.06
C GLY A 137 14.93 11.50 -1.70
N ARG A 138 15.31 12.50 -0.89
CA ARG A 138 15.58 13.87 -1.37
C ARG A 138 16.68 13.92 -2.44
N GLY A 139 17.68 13.04 -2.36
CA GLY A 139 18.79 12.95 -3.32
C GLY A 139 18.41 12.24 -4.64
N GLY A 140 17.18 11.77 -4.78
CA GLY A 140 16.74 11.04 -5.98
C GLY A 140 17.06 9.54 -5.96
N ASP A 141 17.79 9.06 -4.97
CA ASP A 141 18.19 7.66 -4.79
C ASP A 141 17.17 6.89 -3.93
N TYR A 142 17.20 5.57 -4.03
CA TYR A 142 16.43 4.62 -3.21
C TYR A 142 17.36 4.01 -2.18
N LEU A 143 17.10 4.28 -0.91
CA LEU A 143 17.96 3.85 0.18
C LEU A 143 17.21 2.89 1.10
N ASN A 144 17.89 1.83 1.52
CA ASN A 144 17.36 0.96 2.58
C ASN A 144 17.53 1.60 3.97
N MET A 145 17.04 0.95 5.02
CA MET A 145 17.10 1.43 6.41
C MET A 145 18.52 1.59 6.97
N ARG A 146 19.53 1.07 6.28
CA ARG A 146 20.95 1.25 6.60
C ARG A 146 21.59 2.40 5.81
N GLY A 147 20.81 3.07 4.95
CA GLY A 147 21.30 4.14 4.08
C GLY A 147 22.14 3.66 2.89
N VAL A 148 22.04 2.39 2.55
CA VAL A 148 22.69 1.80 1.37
C VAL A 148 21.74 1.91 0.18
N SER A 149 22.27 2.28 -1.00
CA SER A 149 21.48 2.36 -2.23
C SER A 149 20.99 0.99 -2.67
N VAL A 150 19.71 0.92 -2.99
CA VAL A 150 19.05 -0.25 -3.59
C VAL A 150 18.52 0.06 -4.99
N ALA A 151 18.87 1.22 -5.54
CA ALA A 151 18.48 1.64 -6.89
C ALA A 151 18.91 0.65 -8.00
N PRO A 152 20.05 -0.05 -7.93
CA PRO A 152 20.42 -1.01 -8.97
C PRO A 152 19.40 -2.13 -9.19
N TRP A 153 18.62 -2.47 -8.16
CA TRP A 153 17.66 -3.58 -8.20
C TRP A 153 16.21 -3.13 -8.22
N ASN A 154 15.92 -1.88 -7.85
CA ASN A 154 14.57 -1.37 -7.73
C ASN A 154 14.27 -0.31 -8.79
N ARG A 155 13.39 -0.63 -9.73
CA ARG A 155 12.95 0.28 -10.79
C ARG A 155 12.17 1.48 -10.21
N PRO A 156 12.11 2.62 -10.91
CA PRO A 156 11.48 3.85 -10.43
C PRO A 156 9.94 3.81 -10.56
N LEU A 157 9.30 2.84 -9.89
CA LEU A 157 7.84 2.68 -9.92
C LEU A 157 7.12 3.86 -9.26
N ASP A 158 7.80 4.61 -8.41
CA ASP A 158 7.29 5.82 -7.76
C ASP A 158 7.04 6.97 -8.77
N ASP A 159 7.60 6.92 -9.99
CA ASP A 159 7.28 7.85 -11.06
C ASP A 159 5.79 7.87 -11.40
N MET A 160 5.10 6.74 -11.30
CA MET A 160 3.65 6.67 -11.49
C MET A 160 2.88 7.53 -10.47
N PHE A 161 3.32 7.53 -9.21
CA PHE A 161 2.72 8.32 -8.14
C PHE A 161 3.03 9.81 -8.30
N LEU A 162 4.23 10.16 -8.72
CA LEU A 162 4.61 11.53 -9.03
C LEU A 162 3.80 12.09 -10.21
N LEU A 163 3.58 11.29 -11.26
CA LEU A 163 2.75 11.68 -12.41
C LEU A 163 1.28 11.84 -12.02
N ALA A 164 0.73 10.93 -11.23
CA ALA A 164 -0.65 11.02 -10.72
C ALA A 164 -0.87 12.35 -9.97
N ARG A 165 0.07 12.71 -9.12
CA ARG A 165 0.02 13.95 -8.34
C ARG A 165 0.13 15.21 -9.22
N ARG A 166 1.02 15.23 -10.21
CA ARG A 166 1.19 16.36 -11.15
C ARG A 166 -0.09 16.62 -11.95
N ARG A 167 -0.76 15.58 -12.45
CA ARG A 167 -2.03 15.68 -13.16
C ARG A 167 -3.11 16.33 -12.30
N ARG A 168 -3.17 15.99 -11.01
CA ARG A 168 -4.13 16.53 -10.05
C ARG A 168 -3.92 18.04 -9.82
N SER A 169 -2.67 18.47 -9.59
CA SER A 169 -2.31 19.88 -9.38
C SER A 169 -2.61 20.75 -10.61
N SER A 170 -2.48 20.21 -11.82
CA SER A 170 -2.84 20.95 -13.05
C SER A 170 -4.36 21.10 -13.18
N THR A 171 -5.14 20.05 -12.89
CA THR A 171 -6.61 20.08 -12.97
C THR A 171 -7.22 21.05 -11.92
N GLU A 172 -6.66 21.09 -10.71
CA GLU A 172 -7.08 22.02 -9.67
C GLU A 172 -6.79 23.47 -10.06
N ARG A 173 -5.62 23.75 -10.65
CA ARG A 173 -5.27 25.11 -11.14
C ARG A 173 -6.21 25.58 -12.24
N THR A 174 -6.56 24.71 -13.18
CA THR A 174 -7.48 25.06 -14.28
C THR A 174 -8.89 25.34 -13.74
N ARG A 175 -9.36 24.61 -12.73
CA ARG A 175 -10.67 24.86 -12.11
C ARG A 175 -10.74 26.20 -11.35
N VAL A 176 -9.64 26.65 -10.76
CA VAL A 176 -9.58 27.93 -10.03
C VAL A 176 -9.47 29.12 -10.97
N SER A 177 -8.93 28.94 -12.17
CA SER A 177 -8.76 30.00 -13.16
C SER A 177 -9.94 30.20 -14.11
N GLU A 178 -10.93 29.29 -14.13
CA GLU A 178 -12.16 29.46 -14.92
C GLU A 178 -13.12 30.43 -14.21
N PRO A 179 -13.58 31.53 -14.87
CA PRO A 179 -14.64 32.39 -14.33
C PRO A 179 -15.91 31.55 -14.18
N ARG A 180 -16.69 31.85 -13.11
CA ARG A 180 -17.98 31.16 -12.89
C ARG A 180 -18.80 31.18 -14.17
N PRO A 181 -19.30 30.02 -14.65
CA PRO A 181 -20.07 30.00 -15.89
C PRO A 181 -21.33 30.83 -15.75
N SER A 182 -21.55 31.74 -16.71
CA SER A 182 -22.83 32.43 -16.88
C SER A 182 -23.88 31.36 -17.26
N GLN A 183 -25.11 31.54 -16.79
CA GLN A 183 -26.22 30.54 -16.87
C GLN A 183 -26.71 30.18 -18.29
N THR A 184 -25.98 30.49 -19.36
CA THR A 184 -26.48 30.38 -20.75
C THR A 184 -25.66 29.45 -21.65
N ARG A 185 -24.74 28.62 -21.11
CA ARG A 185 -23.95 27.71 -21.95
C ARG A 185 -24.42 26.25 -21.74
N PRO A 186 -24.82 25.52 -22.82
CA PRO A 186 -25.15 24.12 -22.69
C PRO A 186 -23.91 23.34 -22.17
N PRO A 187 -24.09 22.30 -21.34
CA PRO A 187 -22.98 21.57 -20.75
C PRO A 187 -22.20 20.84 -21.85
N SER A 188 -21.02 21.31 -22.16
CA SER A 188 -20.05 20.53 -22.92
C SER A 188 -19.52 19.44 -21.99
N VAL A 189 -20.17 18.26 -22.05
CA VAL A 189 -19.78 17.08 -21.30
C VAL A 189 -18.51 16.50 -21.93
N ARG A 190 -17.37 17.03 -21.57
CA ARG A 190 -16.20 16.15 -21.41
C ARG A 190 -16.27 15.65 -19.97
N ALA A 191 -16.82 14.45 -19.81
CA ALA A 191 -16.74 13.72 -18.55
C ALA A 191 -15.24 13.57 -18.19
N GLY A 192 -14.72 14.50 -17.39
CA GLY A 192 -13.37 14.46 -16.89
C GLY A 192 -13.23 13.18 -16.06
N GLN A 193 -12.34 12.29 -16.49
CA GLN A 193 -11.98 11.11 -15.72
C GLN A 193 -11.66 11.55 -14.30
N ALA A 194 -12.30 10.94 -13.29
CA ALA A 194 -11.99 11.24 -11.89
C ALA A 194 -10.48 11.14 -11.66
N PRO A 195 -9.90 12.03 -10.86
CA PRO A 195 -8.46 12.02 -10.63
C PRO A 195 -8.03 10.66 -10.07
N LEU A 196 -6.90 10.12 -10.57
CA LEU A 196 -6.30 8.90 -10.10
C LEU A 196 -5.99 9.02 -8.60
N ALA A 197 -6.64 8.18 -7.79
CA ALA A 197 -6.42 8.13 -6.34
C ALA A 197 -5.16 7.32 -6.03
N THR A 198 -4.36 7.78 -5.08
CA THR A 198 -3.10 7.13 -4.69
C THR A 198 -3.13 6.72 -3.22
N ILE A 199 -2.81 5.46 -2.97
CA ILE A 199 -2.75 4.86 -1.64
C ILE A 199 -1.36 4.23 -1.45
N SER A 200 -0.82 4.27 -0.25
CA SER A 200 0.41 3.55 0.07
C SER A 200 0.38 2.95 1.46
N VAL A 201 1.06 1.83 1.59
CA VAL A 201 1.39 1.17 2.85
C VAL A 201 2.89 1.08 2.97
N GLY A 202 3.42 1.38 4.15
CA GLY A 202 4.83 1.26 4.47
C GLY A 202 5.06 1.23 5.98
N ASP A 203 6.28 0.93 6.40
CA ASP A 203 6.64 0.72 7.81
C ASP A 203 7.99 1.33 8.22
N GLY A 204 8.91 1.56 7.28
CA GLY A 204 10.27 2.02 7.55
C GLY A 204 10.50 3.52 7.36
N GLY A 205 9.74 4.16 6.48
CA GLY A 205 9.90 5.58 6.15
C GLY A 205 10.55 5.87 4.79
N ASN A 206 11.14 4.88 4.15
CA ASN A 206 11.77 4.99 2.82
C ASN A 206 10.87 4.54 1.66
N GLU A 207 9.63 4.15 1.94
CA GLU A 207 8.67 3.67 0.94
C GLU A 207 7.90 4.82 0.29
N ILE A 208 7.28 4.52 -0.85
CA ILE A 208 6.32 5.40 -1.52
C ILE A 208 5.24 5.80 -0.51
N GLY A 209 4.90 7.09 -0.47
CA GLY A 209 3.87 7.62 0.43
C GLY A 209 4.43 8.22 1.71
N MET A 210 5.59 7.79 2.19
CA MET A 210 6.20 8.29 3.43
C MET A 210 6.58 9.77 3.37
N GLY A 211 6.56 10.37 2.19
CA GLY A 211 6.61 11.82 2.01
C GLY A 211 5.49 12.57 2.75
N ASN A 212 4.37 11.91 3.06
CA ASN A 212 3.27 12.50 3.86
C ASN A 212 3.69 12.79 5.30
N VAL A 213 4.56 11.96 5.87
CA VAL A 213 5.02 12.02 7.25
C VAL A 213 6.51 12.38 7.37
N ARG A 214 7.12 12.80 6.27
CA ARG A 214 8.55 13.08 6.18
C ARG A 214 9.04 14.04 7.26
N GLY A 215 8.25 15.04 7.64
CA GLY A 215 8.60 15.96 8.73
C GLY A 215 8.79 15.26 10.09
N ALA A 216 8.01 14.24 10.39
CA ALA A 216 8.18 13.43 11.60
C ALA A 216 9.40 12.50 11.49
N LEU A 217 9.58 11.86 10.33
CA LEU A 217 10.73 10.97 10.07
C LEU A 217 12.07 11.71 10.18
N THR A 218 12.18 12.89 9.60
CA THR A 218 13.45 13.66 9.62
C THR A 218 13.85 14.13 11.02
N ARG A 219 12.91 14.21 11.96
CA ARG A 219 13.21 14.52 13.36
C ARG A 219 13.81 13.33 14.14
N GLN A 220 13.75 12.12 13.59
CA GLN A 220 14.35 10.93 14.22
C GLN A 220 15.88 10.83 14.04
N GLY A 221 16.47 11.72 13.26
CA GLY A 221 17.92 11.79 13.10
C GLY A 221 18.39 11.91 11.66
N THR A 222 19.69 12.06 11.49
CA THR A 222 20.33 12.33 10.20
C THR A 222 20.17 11.20 9.19
N LEU A 223 20.23 9.94 9.64
CA LEU A 223 20.00 8.79 8.78
C LEU A 223 18.57 8.81 8.22
N MET A 224 17.56 8.98 9.09
CA MET A 224 16.15 9.08 8.64
C MET A 224 15.92 10.29 7.75
N ALA A 225 16.56 11.42 8.00
CA ALA A 225 16.47 12.59 7.12
C ALA A 225 17.00 12.32 5.70
N ARG A 226 18.00 11.43 5.58
CA ARG A 226 18.59 11.02 4.30
C ARG A 226 17.74 10.00 3.58
N ILE A 227 17.26 8.95 4.27
CA ILE A 227 16.53 7.83 3.65
C ILE A 227 15.04 8.09 3.45
N ALA A 228 14.43 8.97 4.26
CA ALA A 228 12.99 9.23 4.17
C ALA A 228 12.55 9.63 2.77
N SER A 229 11.55 8.91 2.25
CA SER A 229 10.99 9.17 0.94
C SER A 229 10.39 10.57 0.84
N VAL A 230 10.47 11.17 -0.35
CA VAL A 230 9.78 12.43 -0.68
C VAL A 230 8.46 12.21 -1.40
N VAL A 231 8.16 10.97 -1.77
CA VAL A 231 6.95 10.63 -2.54
C VAL A 231 5.74 10.68 -1.63
N ARG A 232 4.73 11.43 -2.05
CA ARG A 232 3.47 11.62 -1.30
C ARG A 232 2.32 10.95 -2.02
N VAL A 233 1.30 10.55 -1.25
CA VAL A 233 0.06 9.92 -1.73
C VAL A 233 -1.17 10.59 -1.09
N ASP A 234 -2.37 10.25 -1.57
CA ASP A 234 -3.62 10.76 -0.98
C ASP A 234 -3.92 10.09 0.37
N HIS A 235 -3.67 8.77 0.46
CA HIS A 235 -3.92 7.99 1.66
C HIS A 235 -2.70 7.15 2.02
N LEU A 236 -2.05 7.50 3.12
CA LEU A 236 -0.95 6.73 3.69
C LEU A 236 -1.46 5.87 4.83
N VAL A 237 -1.04 4.61 4.85
CA VAL A 237 -1.17 3.67 5.95
C VAL A 237 0.23 3.33 6.45
N VAL A 238 0.47 3.57 7.74
CA VAL A 238 1.69 3.16 8.42
C VAL A 238 1.37 1.95 9.29
N ALA A 239 2.21 0.94 9.27
CA ALA A 239 2.08 -0.25 10.11
C ALA A 239 3.45 -0.71 10.59
N GLY A 240 3.51 -1.59 11.58
CA GLY A 240 4.77 -2.19 12.05
C GLY A 240 5.38 -3.16 11.06
N VAL A 241 4.56 -3.68 10.14
CA VAL A 241 4.93 -4.49 8.98
C VAL A 241 3.99 -4.11 7.84
N SER A 242 4.47 -3.88 6.64
CA SER A 242 3.63 -3.43 5.53
C SER A 242 2.54 -4.43 5.16
N ASN A 243 2.80 -5.73 5.22
CA ASN A 243 1.77 -6.75 5.05
C ASN A 243 0.58 -6.51 6.00
N TRP A 244 0.84 -6.21 7.29
CA TRP A 244 -0.22 -5.93 8.26
C TRP A 244 -1.04 -4.70 7.88
N GLY A 245 -0.39 -3.67 7.36
CA GLY A 245 -1.07 -2.46 6.87
C GLY A 245 -2.07 -2.77 5.76
N ALA A 246 -1.69 -3.64 4.82
CA ALA A 246 -2.59 -4.12 3.77
C ALA A 246 -3.76 -4.95 4.35
N TYR A 247 -3.48 -5.84 5.32
CA TYR A 247 -4.51 -6.62 6.01
C TYR A 247 -5.47 -5.73 6.82
N GLY A 248 -4.95 -4.67 7.44
CA GLY A 248 -5.77 -3.66 8.11
C GLY A 248 -6.72 -2.94 7.16
N ILE A 249 -6.28 -2.62 5.94
CA ILE A 249 -7.17 -2.08 4.90
C ILE A 249 -8.28 -3.10 4.58
N VAL A 250 -7.93 -4.38 4.41
CA VAL A 250 -8.90 -5.44 4.09
C VAL A 250 -9.89 -5.67 5.24
N ALA A 251 -9.43 -5.66 6.50
CA ALA A 251 -10.31 -5.72 7.66
C ALA A 251 -11.31 -4.55 7.69
N GLN A 252 -10.85 -3.33 7.40
CA GLN A 252 -11.72 -2.16 7.30
C GLN A 252 -12.67 -2.23 6.10
N LEU A 253 -12.24 -2.77 4.94
CA LEU A 253 -13.14 -3.04 3.81
C LEU A 253 -14.24 -4.04 4.20
N GLY A 254 -13.89 -5.10 4.92
CA GLY A 254 -14.85 -6.06 5.46
C GLY A 254 -15.90 -5.37 6.34
N ARG A 255 -15.48 -4.53 7.29
CA ARG A 255 -16.37 -3.74 8.16
C ARG A 255 -17.29 -2.79 7.37
N LEU A 256 -16.76 -2.13 6.35
CA LEU A 256 -17.52 -1.18 5.53
C LEU A 256 -18.56 -1.87 4.64
N THR A 257 -18.28 -3.08 4.18
CA THR A 257 -19.11 -3.80 3.19
C THR A 257 -19.96 -4.90 3.80
N GLY A 258 -19.73 -5.27 5.06
CA GLY A 258 -20.38 -6.40 5.72
C GLY A 258 -19.96 -7.76 5.15
N ARG A 259 -18.75 -7.88 4.57
CA ARG A 259 -18.26 -9.09 3.89
C ARG A 259 -16.97 -9.62 4.54
N PRO A 260 -16.81 -10.94 4.72
CA PRO A 260 -15.58 -11.54 5.27
C PRO A 260 -14.49 -11.56 4.18
N LEU A 261 -13.72 -10.47 4.06
CA LEU A 261 -12.72 -10.29 3.01
C LEU A 261 -11.32 -10.71 3.45
N LEU A 262 -11.04 -10.75 4.76
CA LEU A 262 -9.73 -11.10 5.28
C LEU A 262 -9.42 -12.58 5.01
N HIS A 263 -8.17 -12.90 4.78
CA HIS A 263 -7.67 -14.26 4.67
C HIS A 263 -7.57 -14.92 6.05
N THR A 264 -7.35 -16.23 6.08
CA THR A 264 -7.23 -16.98 7.33
C THR A 264 -5.78 -17.02 7.85
N PRO A 265 -5.56 -17.28 9.15
CA PRO A 265 -4.21 -17.53 9.69
C PRO A 265 -3.47 -18.67 8.98
N ALA A 266 -4.18 -19.68 8.49
CA ALA A 266 -3.59 -20.76 7.72
C ALA A 266 -3.15 -20.28 6.33
N ASP A 267 -3.93 -19.38 5.70
CA ASP A 267 -3.52 -18.76 4.43
C ASP A 267 -2.25 -17.94 4.62
N GLU A 268 -2.11 -17.21 5.73
CA GLU A 268 -0.92 -16.39 6.00
C GLU A 268 0.35 -17.22 6.04
N ARG A 269 0.35 -18.35 6.74
CA ARG A 269 1.50 -19.27 6.75
C ARG A 269 1.84 -19.76 5.36
N ARG A 270 0.83 -20.14 4.56
CA ARG A 270 1.03 -20.58 3.17
C ARG A 270 1.58 -19.47 2.27
N LEU A 271 1.13 -18.22 2.47
CA LEU A 271 1.62 -17.07 1.73
C LEU A 271 3.11 -16.83 1.97
N ILE A 272 3.53 -16.80 3.24
CA ILE A 272 4.94 -16.58 3.60
C ILE A 272 5.79 -17.75 3.07
N GLU A 273 5.36 -18.99 3.26
CA GLU A 273 6.04 -20.18 2.74
C GLU A 273 6.19 -20.11 1.22
N ALA A 274 5.12 -19.82 0.49
CA ALA A 274 5.16 -19.74 -0.97
C ALA A 274 6.11 -18.64 -1.47
N CYS A 275 6.18 -17.48 -0.79
CA CYS A 275 7.13 -16.43 -1.13
C CYS A 275 8.58 -16.87 -0.92
N VAL A 276 8.89 -17.54 0.20
CA VAL A 276 10.23 -18.06 0.50
C VAL A 276 10.64 -19.14 -0.50
N ASP A 277 9.74 -20.05 -0.84
CA ASP A 277 9.99 -21.11 -1.82
C ASP A 277 10.25 -20.53 -3.22
N ALA A 278 9.60 -19.39 -3.55
CA ALA A 278 9.83 -18.66 -4.79
C ALA A 278 11.10 -17.79 -4.79
N GLY A 279 11.88 -17.79 -3.71
CA GLY A 279 13.18 -17.14 -3.64
C GLY A 279 13.23 -15.87 -2.77
N ALA A 280 12.13 -15.48 -2.12
CA ALA A 280 12.17 -14.35 -1.20
C ALA A 280 13.01 -14.64 0.05
N VAL A 281 13.54 -13.57 0.61
CA VAL A 281 14.26 -13.58 1.88
C VAL A 281 13.54 -12.66 2.88
N ASP A 282 13.79 -12.85 4.16
CA ASP A 282 13.43 -11.87 5.17
C ASP A 282 14.24 -10.57 4.97
N GLY A 283 13.58 -9.42 4.94
CA GLY A 283 14.21 -8.13 4.67
C GLY A 283 15.24 -7.70 5.72
N ILE A 284 15.10 -8.18 6.96
CA ILE A 284 16.01 -7.87 8.08
C ILE A 284 17.14 -8.89 8.17
N THR A 285 16.81 -10.20 8.24
CA THR A 285 17.80 -11.27 8.41
C THR A 285 18.54 -11.61 7.12
N ARG A 286 17.92 -11.30 5.96
CA ARG A 286 18.39 -11.65 4.60
C ARG A 286 18.55 -13.16 4.36
N ARG A 287 17.81 -13.96 5.12
CA ARG A 287 17.80 -15.41 5.02
C ARG A 287 16.51 -15.89 4.36
N ARG A 288 16.60 -17.03 3.68
CA ARG A 288 15.42 -17.75 3.18
C ARG A 288 14.77 -18.52 4.32
N GLU A 289 14.05 -17.81 5.15
CA GLU A 289 13.35 -18.30 6.33
C GLU A 289 11.87 -17.95 6.21
N ARG A 290 10.98 -18.73 6.85
CA ARG A 290 9.54 -18.45 6.89
C ARG A 290 9.23 -17.34 7.89
N THR A 291 9.86 -16.19 7.65
CA THR A 291 9.77 -14.99 8.45
C THR A 291 9.47 -13.78 7.57
N VAL A 292 8.91 -12.74 8.16
CA VAL A 292 8.80 -11.39 7.60
C VAL A 292 9.24 -10.42 8.69
N ASP A 293 10.20 -9.56 8.38
CA ASP A 293 10.75 -8.59 9.34
C ASP A 293 11.27 -9.23 10.63
N ALA A 294 11.95 -10.36 10.50
CA ALA A 294 12.49 -11.19 11.59
C ALA A 294 11.41 -11.77 12.53
N LEU A 295 10.15 -11.75 12.15
CA LEU A 295 9.05 -12.39 12.86
C LEU A 295 8.64 -13.66 12.15
N ASP A 296 8.31 -14.71 12.90
CA ASP A 296 7.88 -15.99 12.35
C ASP A 296 6.46 -15.94 11.76
N ALA A 297 6.14 -16.91 10.92
CA ALA A 297 4.84 -17.02 10.26
C ALA A 297 3.67 -17.16 11.26
N ASP A 298 3.91 -17.71 12.45
CA ASP A 298 2.88 -17.86 13.49
C ASP A 298 2.52 -16.51 14.10
N THR A 299 3.49 -15.64 14.29
CA THR A 299 3.26 -14.26 14.73
C THR A 299 2.40 -13.49 13.72
N HIS A 300 2.69 -13.61 12.42
CA HIS A 300 1.88 -12.99 11.37
C HIS A 300 0.47 -13.58 11.32
N ALA A 301 0.34 -14.89 11.44
CA ALA A 301 -0.94 -15.58 11.51
C ALA A 301 -1.79 -15.12 12.72
N ALA A 302 -1.15 -14.85 13.88
CA ALA A 302 -1.83 -14.32 15.05
C ALA A 302 -2.38 -12.90 14.80
N ILE A 303 -1.62 -12.03 14.12
CA ILE A 303 -2.11 -10.70 13.72
C ILE A 303 -3.33 -10.82 12.80
N VAL A 304 -3.31 -11.74 11.84
CA VAL A 304 -4.48 -11.99 10.96
C VAL A 304 -5.69 -12.44 11.79
N ALA A 305 -5.49 -13.34 12.75
CA ALA A 305 -6.57 -13.78 13.66
C ALA A 305 -7.16 -12.60 14.46
N LEU A 306 -6.32 -11.75 15.04
CA LEU A 306 -6.73 -10.58 15.82
C LEU A 306 -7.43 -9.52 14.93
N LEU A 307 -6.96 -9.28 13.72
CA LEU A 307 -7.65 -8.43 12.77
C LEU A 307 -9.02 -9.00 12.39
N GLY A 308 -9.15 -10.32 12.29
CA GLY A 308 -10.43 -10.99 12.09
C GLY A 308 -11.42 -10.72 13.22
N LEU A 309 -10.97 -10.69 14.48
CA LEU A 309 -11.82 -10.35 15.64
C LEU A 309 -12.25 -8.88 15.65
N SER A 310 -11.46 -7.98 15.03
CA SER A 310 -11.82 -6.56 14.94
C SER A 310 -13.06 -6.32 14.08
N TRP A 311 -13.49 -7.32 13.34
CA TRP A 311 -14.64 -7.26 12.45
C TRP A 311 -15.97 -7.18 13.22
N GLY A 312 -16.04 -7.60 14.49
CA GLY A 312 -17.18 -7.53 15.41
C GLY A 312 -18.55 -7.75 14.76
N ASP A 313 -19.48 -8.41 15.42
CA ASP A 313 -20.86 -8.51 14.92
C ASP A 313 -21.35 -7.14 14.42
N PRO A 314 -21.91 -7.06 13.20
CA PRO A 314 -22.53 -5.82 12.75
C PRO A 314 -23.55 -5.42 13.84
N ALA A 315 -23.37 -4.23 14.39
CA ALA A 315 -24.30 -3.70 15.38
C ALA A 315 -25.73 -4.00 14.88
N PRO A 316 -26.63 -4.56 15.69
CA PRO A 316 -27.98 -4.90 15.26
C PRO A 316 -28.56 -3.68 14.56
N ARG A 317 -28.98 -3.86 13.32
CA ARG A 317 -29.64 -2.82 12.55
C ARG A 317 -30.84 -2.41 13.39
N GLY A 318 -30.73 -1.23 14.02
CA GLY A 318 -31.82 -0.71 14.82
C GLY A 318 -33.10 -0.81 14.00
N GLU A 319 -34.07 -1.53 14.50
CA GLU A 319 -35.43 -1.53 14.00
C GLU A 319 -35.87 -0.07 13.85
N ARG A 320 -36.03 0.36 12.61
CA ARG A 320 -36.69 1.63 12.35
C ARG A 320 -38.14 1.46 12.74
N ARG A 321 -38.53 2.05 13.86
CA ARG A 321 -39.92 2.31 14.19
C ARG A 321 -40.43 3.48 13.37
#